data_19d4f2be1ee283cf96be76dd57cc12f5
#
_entry.id   19d4f2be1ee283cf96be76dd57cc12f5
#
_cell.length_a   1.000
_cell.length_b   1.000
_cell.length_c   1.000
_cell.angle_alpha   90.00
_cell.angle_beta   90.00
_cell.angle_gamma   90.00
#
_symmetry.space_group_name_H-M   'P 1'
#
loop_
_entity.id
_entity.type
_entity.pdbx_description
1 polymer ?
#
loop_
_entity_poly.entity_id
_entity_poly.type
_entity_poly.pdbx_seq_one_letter_code
_entity_poly.pdbx_strand_id
1 'polypeptide(L)'
;MFRSTLRSGALTFGYVLASALGSIASAQLLNHKDLSASIAITIAQTAIETCKANGYAVSATVVGRNGEVIVQIRGDGTGPHTMENSFKKAFTARTFGIPSGEMEDRLKQNPQMGAQYLTGFTTAQGALPIKVGEDVIGAVGVSGAPGGEKDEACVKAGIDKVADQLK
;
A
#
# COMPACT_ATOMS: atom_id res chain seq x y z
N MET A 1 -42.77 -70.01 -53.82
CA MET A 1 -43.29 -68.62 -53.85
C MET A 1 -43.10 -68.02 -52.50
N PHE A 2 -42.03 -67.28 -52.24
CA PHE A 2 -41.87 -66.47 -51.01
C PHE A 2 -41.20 -65.15 -51.42
N ARG A 3 -41.93 -64.07 -51.24
CA ARG A 3 -41.50 -62.70 -51.53
C ARG A 3 -40.84 -62.15 -50.25
N SER A 4 -39.56 -61.82 -50.30
CA SER A 4 -38.81 -61.11 -49.27
C SER A 4 -38.90 -59.61 -49.57
N THR A 5 -39.48 -58.88 -48.64
CA THR A 5 -39.52 -57.40 -48.62
C THR A 5 -38.37 -56.88 -47.80
N LEU A 6 -37.38 -56.23 -48.44
CA LEU A 6 -36.35 -55.45 -47.78
C LEU A 6 -36.96 -54.12 -47.28
N ARG A 7 -36.88 -53.86 -46.03
CA ARG A 7 -37.15 -52.56 -45.41
C ARG A 7 -35.79 -51.80 -45.27
N SER A 8 -35.66 -50.76 -46.07
CA SER A 8 -34.59 -49.78 -45.94
C SER A 8 -34.84 -48.89 -44.73
N GLY A 9 -34.01 -49.01 -43.68
CA GLY A 9 -33.99 -48.08 -42.56
C GLY A 9 -32.99 -46.95 -42.83
N ALA A 10 -33.49 -45.72 -42.98
CA ALA A 10 -32.68 -44.54 -43.08
C ALA A 10 -32.25 -44.11 -41.68
N LEU A 11 -30.95 -44.21 -41.37
CA LEU A 11 -30.34 -43.61 -40.19
C LEU A 11 -30.12 -42.11 -40.41
N THR A 12 -30.91 -41.26 -39.80
CA THR A 12 -30.67 -39.82 -39.71
C THR A 12 -29.66 -39.55 -38.64
N PHE A 13 -28.42 -39.18 -39.01
CA PHE A 13 -27.40 -38.66 -38.14
C PHE A 13 -27.73 -37.21 -37.79
N GLY A 14 -28.26 -36.99 -36.58
CA GLY A 14 -28.46 -35.64 -36.05
C GLY A 14 -27.13 -35.04 -35.61
N TYR A 15 -26.65 -34.03 -36.33
CA TYR A 15 -25.53 -33.18 -35.85
C TYR A 15 -26.01 -32.27 -34.74
N VAL A 16 -25.61 -32.56 -33.50
CA VAL A 16 -25.77 -31.64 -32.39
C VAL A 16 -24.64 -30.62 -32.48
N LEU A 17 -24.94 -29.43 -32.98
CA LEU A 17 -24.03 -28.26 -32.85
C LEU A 17 -24.01 -27.86 -31.37
N ALA A 18 -22.97 -28.28 -30.65
CA ALA A 18 -22.63 -27.72 -29.34
C ALA A 18 -22.06 -26.29 -29.55
N SER A 19 -22.91 -25.29 -29.43
CA SER A 19 -22.49 -23.90 -29.35
C SER A 19 -21.69 -23.69 -28.03
N ALA A 20 -20.37 -23.70 -28.13
CA ALA A 20 -19.48 -23.27 -27.05
C ALA A 20 -19.73 -21.76 -26.84
N LEU A 21 -20.57 -21.42 -25.87
CA LEU A 21 -20.66 -20.07 -25.34
C LEU A 21 -19.32 -19.79 -24.62
N GLY A 22 -18.36 -19.24 -25.36
CA GLY A 22 -17.14 -18.70 -24.78
C GLY A 22 -17.53 -17.61 -23.78
N SER A 23 -17.31 -17.85 -22.48
CA SER A 23 -17.40 -16.82 -21.47
C SER A 23 -16.42 -15.72 -21.85
N ILE A 24 -16.93 -14.56 -22.28
CA ILE A 24 -16.12 -13.36 -22.45
C ILE A 24 -15.67 -12.98 -21.05
N ALA A 25 -14.39 -13.22 -20.72
CA ALA A 25 -13.79 -12.72 -19.51
C ALA A 25 -13.86 -11.18 -19.58
N SER A 26 -14.81 -10.59 -18.84
CA SER A 26 -14.92 -9.15 -18.73
C SER A 26 -13.74 -8.67 -17.89
N ALA A 27 -12.82 -7.91 -18.52
CA ALA A 27 -11.79 -7.19 -17.78
C ALA A 27 -12.47 -6.20 -16.82
N GLN A 28 -12.30 -6.39 -15.52
CA GLN A 28 -12.93 -5.58 -14.50
C GLN A 28 -11.95 -4.51 -14.02
N LEU A 29 -12.40 -3.24 -14.04
CA LEU A 29 -11.67 -2.15 -13.38
C LEU A 29 -11.76 -2.32 -11.86
N LEU A 30 -10.62 -2.11 -11.19
CA LEU A 30 -10.57 -2.13 -9.73
C LEU A 30 -10.99 -0.76 -9.20
N ASN A 31 -11.92 -0.75 -8.25
CA ASN A 31 -12.30 0.44 -7.49
C ASN A 31 -11.66 0.38 -6.10
N HIS A 32 -10.85 1.37 -5.77
CA HIS A 32 -10.22 1.48 -4.45
C HIS A 32 -10.16 2.94 -4.01
N LYS A 33 -10.01 3.15 -2.71
CA LYS A 33 -9.80 4.48 -2.13
C LYS A 33 -8.32 4.82 -2.22
N ASP A 34 -8.02 6.06 -2.59
CA ASP A 34 -6.67 6.61 -2.60
C ASP A 34 -6.59 7.90 -1.79
N LEU A 35 -5.38 8.21 -1.31
CA LEU A 35 -5.12 9.47 -0.63
C LEU A 35 -5.15 10.63 -1.62
N SER A 36 -5.95 11.66 -1.32
CA SER A 36 -5.84 12.92 -2.03
C SER A 36 -4.58 13.68 -1.62
N ALA A 37 -4.04 14.49 -2.53
CA ALA A 37 -2.90 15.36 -2.22
C ALA A 37 -3.19 16.29 -1.03
N SER A 38 -4.41 16.79 -0.88
CA SER A 38 -4.79 17.68 0.23
C SER A 38 -4.71 16.98 1.59
N ILE A 39 -5.18 15.75 1.69
CA ILE A 39 -5.04 14.92 2.91
C ILE A 39 -3.56 14.64 3.20
N ALA A 40 -2.79 14.23 2.20
CA ALA A 40 -1.38 13.94 2.34
C ALA A 40 -0.57 15.17 2.82
N ILE A 41 -0.84 16.36 2.27
CA ILE A 41 -0.23 17.62 2.68
C ILE A 41 -0.58 17.92 4.15
N THR A 42 -1.85 17.79 4.53
CA THR A 42 -2.30 18.05 5.91
C THR A 42 -1.57 17.11 6.90
N ILE A 43 -1.45 15.83 6.58
CA ILE A 43 -0.72 14.86 7.39
C ILE A 43 0.75 15.27 7.54
N ALA A 44 1.45 15.54 6.44
CA ALA A 44 2.86 15.87 6.44
C ALA A 44 3.16 17.17 7.21
N GLN A 45 2.38 18.22 6.97
CA GLN A 45 2.52 19.50 7.66
C GLN A 45 2.26 19.37 9.16
N THR A 46 1.17 18.70 9.56
CA THR A 46 0.85 18.49 10.96
C THR A 46 1.95 17.71 11.67
N ALA A 47 2.52 16.68 11.03
CA ALA A 47 3.62 15.92 11.59
C ALA A 47 4.87 16.79 11.81
N ILE A 48 5.24 17.63 10.83
CA ILE A 48 6.37 18.55 10.95
C ILE A 48 6.12 19.58 12.06
N GLU A 49 4.94 20.19 12.11
CA GLU A 49 4.57 21.19 13.11
C GLU A 49 4.57 20.60 14.53
N THR A 50 4.06 19.38 14.69
CA THR A 50 4.07 18.65 15.96
C THR A 50 5.50 18.40 16.43
N CYS A 51 6.38 17.92 15.56
CA CYS A 51 7.78 17.71 15.89
C CYS A 51 8.48 19.05 16.21
N LYS A 52 8.23 20.10 15.44
CA LYS A 52 8.77 21.45 15.68
C LYS A 52 8.35 22.01 17.03
N ALA A 53 7.10 21.82 17.44
CA ALA A 53 6.62 22.23 18.76
C ALA A 53 7.35 21.53 19.90
N ASN A 54 7.88 20.30 19.66
CA ASN A 54 8.70 19.54 20.57
C ASN A 54 10.21 19.82 20.45
N GLY A 55 10.60 20.82 19.64
CA GLY A 55 12.00 21.21 19.43
C GLY A 55 12.77 20.35 18.42
N TYR A 56 12.08 19.55 17.61
CA TYR A 56 12.73 18.66 16.62
C TYR A 56 12.58 19.21 15.21
N ALA A 57 13.69 19.20 14.46
CA ALA A 57 13.72 19.51 13.03
C ALA A 57 13.62 18.22 12.21
N VAL A 58 12.51 18.02 11.50
CA VAL A 58 12.21 16.77 10.79
C VAL A 58 11.77 17.00 9.35
N SER A 59 11.95 15.98 8.52
CA SER A 59 11.29 15.87 7.20
C SER A 59 10.20 14.81 7.25
N ALA A 60 9.14 15.00 6.47
CA ALA A 60 8.01 14.09 6.37
C ALA A 60 7.76 13.67 4.91
N THR A 61 7.44 12.38 4.71
CA THR A 61 7.05 11.82 3.41
C THR A 61 5.74 11.06 3.56
N VAL A 62 4.77 11.34 2.69
CA VAL A 62 3.55 10.55 2.53
C VAL A 62 3.61 9.82 1.20
N VAL A 63 3.45 8.50 1.25
CA VAL A 63 3.37 7.65 0.06
C VAL A 63 1.95 7.12 -0.12
N GLY A 64 1.56 6.93 -1.36
CA GLY A 64 0.26 6.40 -1.74
C GLY A 64 0.22 4.87 -1.74
N ARG A 65 -0.85 4.34 -2.32
CA ARG A 65 -1.16 2.91 -2.36
C ARG A 65 -0.06 2.05 -2.99
N ASN A 66 0.60 2.54 -4.02
CA ASN A 66 1.65 1.81 -4.74
C ASN A 66 3.07 2.18 -4.27
N GLY A 67 3.19 2.91 -3.15
CA GLY A 67 4.48 3.34 -2.62
C GLY A 67 5.05 4.59 -3.30
N GLU A 68 4.31 5.20 -4.23
CA GLU A 68 4.66 6.46 -4.87
C GLU A 68 4.60 7.63 -3.89
N VAL A 69 5.50 8.58 -4.02
CA VAL A 69 5.50 9.80 -3.20
C VAL A 69 4.36 10.71 -3.64
N ILE A 70 3.38 10.94 -2.76
CA ILE A 70 2.33 11.96 -2.97
C ILE A 70 2.86 13.33 -2.55
N VAL A 71 3.48 13.40 -1.37
CA VAL A 71 4.09 14.63 -0.87
C VAL A 71 5.32 14.30 -0.04
N GLN A 72 6.36 15.13 -0.18
CA GLN A 72 7.54 15.09 0.65
C GLN A 72 7.94 16.51 1.02
N ILE A 73 8.08 16.78 2.31
CA ILE A 73 8.38 18.10 2.83
C ILE A 73 9.65 18.02 3.67
N ARG A 74 10.65 18.85 3.32
CA ARG A 74 11.81 19.08 4.15
C ARG A 74 11.51 20.19 5.15
N GLY A 75 11.55 19.88 6.44
CA GLY A 75 11.45 20.89 7.49
C GLY A 75 12.73 21.74 7.59
N ASP A 76 12.61 22.92 8.17
CA ASP A 76 13.73 23.83 8.38
C ASP A 76 14.79 23.22 9.33
N GLY A 77 16.05 23.36 8.99
CA GLY A 77 17.16 22.94 9.85
C GLY A 77 17.41 21.42 9.92
N THR A 78 16.71 20.62 9.12
CA THR A 78 16.88 19.15 9.10
C THR A 78 18.21 18.72 8.47
N GLY A 79 18.76 17.61 8.94
CA GLY A 79 19.91 16.96 8.30
C GLY A 79 19.63 16.48 6.87
N PRO A 80 20.66 16.38 5.99
CA PRO A 80 20.45 16.03 4.59
C PRO A 80 19.85 14.61 4.37
N HIS A 81 20.08 13.67 5.28
CA HIS A 81 19.57 12.30 5.22
C HIS A 81 18.06 12.16 5.52
N THR A 82 17.46 13.18 6.13
CA THR A 82 16.08 13.06 6.66
C THR A 82 15.03 12.87 5.56
N MET A 83 15.25 13.44 4.38
CA MET A 83 14.38 13.28 3.22
C MET A 83 14.35 11.81 2.77
N GLU A 84 15.53 11.23 2.53
CA GLU A 84 15.64 9.83 2.12
C GLU A 84 15.11 8.89 3.19
N ASN A 85 15.45 9.13 4.46
CA ASN A 85 15.05 8.24 5.54
C ASN A 85 13.55 8.31 5.85
N SER A 86 12.90 9.49 5.78
CA SER A 86 11.46 9.61 5.91
C SER A 86 10.71 8.84 4.81
N PHE A 87 11.23 8.89 3.56
CA PHE A 87 10.70 8.07 2.46
C PHE A 87 10.86 6.57 2.73
N LYS A 88 12.05 6.11 3.10
CA LYS A 88 12.31 4.69 3.38
C LYS A 88 11.41 4.15 4.48
N LYS A 89 11.22 4.92 5.57
CA LYS A 89 10.29 4.57 6.64
C LYS A 89 8.85 4.45 6.13
N ALA A 90 8.36 5.46 5.38
CA ALA A 90 7.02 5.45 4.80
C ALA A 90 6.83 4.27 3.84
N PHE A 91 7.79 4.05 2.94
CA PHE A 91 7.76 2.95 1.98
C PHE A 91 7.70 1.58 2.67
N THR A 92 8.50 1.38 3.72
CA THR A 92 8.47 0.16 4.54
C THR A 92 7.11 -0.04 5.19
N ALA A 93 6.57 0.99 5.87
CA ALA A 93 5.27 0.91 6.53
C ALA A 93 4.14 0.62 5.53
N ARG A 94 4.18 1.20 4.32
CA ARG A 94 3.21 0.93 3.25
C ARG A 94 3.32 -0.50 2.74
N THR A 95 4.55 -0.97 2.48
CA THR A 95 4.81 -2.29 1.89
C THR A 95 4.31 -3.42 2.79
N PHE A 96 4.54 -3.31 4.09
CA PHE A 96 4.24 -4.38 5.05
C PHE A 96 2.95 -4.15 5.86
N GLY A 97 2.32 -2.99 5.72
CA GLY A 97 1.07 -2.63 6.40
C GLY A 97 1.17 -2.48 7.93
N ILE A 98 2.39 -2.26 8.44
CA ILE A 98 2.73 -2.17 9.88
C ILE A 98 3.61 -0.94 10.15
N PRO A 99 3.74 -0.49 11.40
CA PRO A 99 4.75 0.48 11.79
C PRO A 99 6.15 0.06 11.32
N SER A 100 6.93 1.02 10.80
CA SER A 100 8.26 0.68 10.23
C SER A 100 9.23 0.08 11.26
N GLY A 101 9.12 0.46 12.52
CA GLY A 101 9.95 -0.06 13.61
C GLY A 101 9.71 -1.54 13.92
N GLU A 102 8.52 -2.07 13.65
CA GLU A 102 8.22 -3.50 13.87
C GLU A 102 9.00 -4.42 12.91
N MET A 103 9.52 -3.88 11.81
CA MET A 103 10.31 -4.68 10.86
C MET A 103 11.64 -5.16 11.43
N GLU A 104 12.21 -4.45 12.40
CA GLU A 104 13.42 -4.90 13.08
C GLU A 104 13.21 -6.23 13.80
N ASP A 105 12.10 -6.34 14.54
CA ASP A 105 11.77 -7.57 15.27
C ASP A 105 11.36 -8.71 14.33
N ARG A 106 10.68 -8.39 13.23
CA ARG A 106 10.37 -9.39 12.18
C ARG A 106 11.64 -9.95 11.55
N LEU A 107 12.65 -9.13 11.29
CA LEU A 107 13.92 -9.58 10.75
C LEU A 107 14.73 -10.40 11.79
N LYS A 108 14.70 -10.04 13.07
CA LYS A 108 15.31 -10.85 14.14
C LYS A 108 14.70 -12.24 14.22
N GLN A 109 13.36 -12.34 14.06
CA GLN A 109 12.63 -13.61 14.05
C GLN A 109 12.82 -14.42 12.74
N ASN A 110 13.02 -13.72 11.63
CA ASN A 110 13.24 -14.34 10.32
C ASN A 110 14.40 -13.66 9.55
N PRO A 111 15.66 -13.97 9.90
CA PRO A 111 16.84 -13.35 9.27
C PRO A 111 16.97 -13.63 7.77
N GLN A 112 16.26 -14.63 7.25
CA GLN A 112 16.26 -14.97 5.81
C GLN A 112 15.24 -14.15 4.99
N MET A 113 14.47 -13.26 5.65
CA MET A 113 13.50 -12.43 4.96
C MET A 113 14.21 -11.51 3.94
N GLY A 114 13.85 -11.66 2.66
CA GLY A 114 14.44 -10.90 1.57
C GLY A 114 14.12 -9.38 1.58
N ALA A 115 13.24 -8.95 2.48
CA ALA A 115 12.84 -7.54 2.61
C ALA A 115 14.02 -6.59 2.80
N GLN A 116 15.06 -7.01 3.51
CA GLN A 116 16.29 -6.22 3.74
C GLN A 116 17.05 -5.86 2.46
N TYR A 117 16.79 -6.54 1.35
CA TYR A 117 17.43 -6.30 0.05
C TYR A 117 16.58 -5.41 -0.87
N LEU A 118 15.39 -5.01 -0.44
CA LEU A 118 14.52 -4.13 -1.23
C LEU A 118 15.04 -2.69 -1.22
N THR A 119 15.11 -2.09 -2.40
CA THR A 119 15.36 -0.66 -2.50
C THR A 119 14.26 0.13 -1.80
N GLY A 120 14.63 1.09 -0.95
CA GLY A 120 13.68 1.89 -0.17
C GLY A 120 13.25 1.26 1.15
N PHE A 121 13.72 0.06 1.49
CA PHE A 121 13.47 -0.57 2.78
C PHE A 121 14.34 -0.01 3.90
N THR A 122 13.78 0.03 5.12
CA THR A 122 14.51 0.32 6.36
C THR A 122 13.79 -0.32 7.56
N THR A 123 14.54 -0.62 8.62
CA THR A 123 13.98 -1.03 9.92
C THR A 123 13.81 0.14 10.88
N ALA A 124 14.23 1.34 10.48
CA ALA A 124 14.17 2.50 11.35
C ALA A 124 12.72 2.86 11.69
N GLN A 125 12.41 2.98 12.98
CA GLN A 125 11.12 3.41 13.50
C GLN A 125 10.81 4.86 13.11
N GLY A 126 9.52 5.19 12.93
CA GLY A 126 9.04 6.54 12.68
C GLY A 126 8.14 6.66 11.45
N ALA A 127 7.47 5.56 11.07
CA ALA A 127 6.40 5.60 10.07
C ALA A 127 5.24 4.69 10.45
N LEU A 128 4.03 5.13 10.08
CA LEU A 128 2.78 4.38 10.26
C LEU A 128 2.05 4.22 8.93
N PRO A 129 1.38 3.07 8.72
CA PRO A 129 0.46 2.90 7.60
C PRO A 129 -0.79 3.78 7.80
N ILE A 130 -1.32 4.31 6.68
CA ILE A 130 -2.59 5.02 6.63
C ILE A 130 -3.65 4.03 6.14
N LYS A 131 -4.70 3.85 6.95
CA LYS A 131 -5.73 2.83 6.72
C LYS A 131 -7.12 3.43 6.62
N VAL A 132 -7.96 2.77 5.81
CA VAL A 132 -9.42 2.91 5.81
C VAL A 132 -10.02 1.54 6.06
N GLY A 133 -10.55 1.32 7.27
CA GLY A 133 -10.83 -0.03 7.74
C GLY A 133 -9.56 -0.88 7.76
N GLU A 134 -9.59 -2.04 7.13
CA GLU A 134 -8.41 -2.92 7.01
C GLU A 134 -7.53 -2.60 5.79
N ASP A 135 -7.99 -1.73 4.89
CA ASP A 135 -7.27 -1.41 3.66
C ASP A 135 -6.17 -0.37 3.91
N VAL A 136 -4.93 -0.73 3.59
CA VAL A 136 -3.79 0.18 3.67
C VAL A 136 -3.71 0.99 2.38
N ILE A 137 -4.09 2.26 2.45
CA ILE A 137 -4.16 3.17 1.30
C ILE A 137 -2.92 4.04 1.11
N GLY A 138 -1.99 3.99 2.04
CA GLY A 138 -0.75 4.75 2.01
C GLY A 138 0.04 4.58 3.30
N ALA A 139 1.07 5.38 3.48
CA ALA A 139 1.81 5.51 4.74
C ALA A 139 2.45 6.88 4.86
N VAL A 140 2.79 7.27 6.07
CA VAL A 140 3.58 8.47 6.34
C VAL A 140 4.77 8.14 7.20
N GLY A 141 5.92 8.72 6.87
CA GLY A 141 7.16 8.58 7.60
C GLY A 141 7.78 9.93 7.92
N VAL A 142 8.36 10.02 9.11
CA VAL A 142 9.08 11.19 9.62
C VAL A 142 10.49 10.79 9.98
N SER A 143 11.44 11.71 9.79
CA SER A 143 12.83 11.51 10.17
C SER A 143 13.48 12.82 10.60
N GLY A 144 14.22 12.77 11.71
CA GLY A 144 14.99 13.91 12.22
C GLY A 144 14.90 14.11 13.71
N ALA A 145 13.91 13.57 14.41
CA ALA A 145 13.86 13.60 15.87
C ALA A 145 14.95 12.68 16.47
N PRO A 146 15.35 12.92 17.74
CA PRO A 146 16.41 12.14 18.37
C PRO A 146 15.90 10.77 18.89
N GLY A 147 15.17 10.02 18.05
CA GLY A 147 14.58 8.72 18.36
C GLY A 147 13.39 8.44 17.46
N GLY A 148 13.29 7.20 16.96
CA GLY A 148 12.22 6.80 16.04
C GLY A 148 10.83 6.87 16.66
N GLU A 149 10.73 6.66 17.96
CA GLU A 149 9.50 6.80 18.75
C GLU A 149 8.96 8.24 18.75
N LYS A 150 9.85 9.22 18.68
CA LYS A 150 9.48 10.65 18.61
C LYS A 150 9.04 11.02 17.20
N ASP A 151 9.72 10.50 16.17
CA ASP A 151 9.27 10.61 14.79
C ASP A 151 7.86 10.01 14.63
N GLU A 152 7.62 8.82 15.20
CA GLU A 152 6.34 8.12 15.11
C GLU A 152 5.20 8.84 15.84
N ALA A 153 5.49 9.49 16.98
CA ALA A 153 4.51 10.32 17.66
C ALA A 153 4.05 11.51 16.82
N CYS A 154 4.96 12.12 16.04
CA CYS A 154 4.62 13.19 15.11
C CYS A 154 3.81 12.67 13.92
N VAL A 155 4.15 11.49 13.40
CA VAL A 155 3.38 10.78 12.37
C VAL A 155 1.95 10.54 12.84
N LYS A 156 1.80 10.01 14.07
CA LYS A 156 0.49 9.74 14.64
C LYS A 156 -0.37 11.00 14.71
N ALA A 157 0.18 12.11 15.16
CA ALA A 157 -0.53 13.38 15.21
C ALA A 157 -1.02 13.83 13.81
N GLY A 158 -0.20 13.62 12.77
CA GLY A 158 -0.58 13.89 11.39
C GLY A 158 -1.76 13.06 10.92
N ILE A 159 -1.78 11.75 11.18
CA ILE A 159 -2.88 10.84 10.82
C ILE A 159 -4.14 11.20 11.64
N ASP A 160 -4.01 11.42 12.94
CA ASP A 160 -5.12 11.76 13.83
C ASP A 160 -5.84 13.04 13.37
N LYS A 161 -5.10 14.02 12.81
CA LYS A 161 -5.64 15.27 12.28
C LYS A 161 -6.68 15.09 11.18
N VAL A 162 -6.57 14.02 10.42
CA VAL A 162 -7.45 13.71 9.28
C VAL A 162 -8.32 12.48 9.49
N ALA A 163 -8.35 11.92 10.72
CA ALA A 163 -9.02 10.66 11.03
C ALA A 163 -10.49 10.61 10.57
N ASP A 164 -11.21 11.74 10.67
CA ASP A 164 -12.60 11.85 10.22
C ASP A 164 -12.77 11.74 8.70
N GLN A 165 -11.71 11.94 7.93
CA GLN A 165 -11.68 11.87 6.47
C GLN A 165 -11.23 10.48 5.97
N LEU A 166 -10.74 9.62 6.86
CA LEU A 166 -10.26 8.26 6.57
C LEU A 166 -11.34 7.20 6.87
N LYS A 167 -12.53 7.34 6.24
CA LYS A 167 -13.70 6.47 6.46
C LYS A 167 -14.17 5.80 5.17
#